data_8b8d26bc5b0aae0cca93e2c2f5aba6fb
#
_entry.id   8b8d26bc5b0aae0cca93e2c2f5aba6fb
#
_cell.length_a   1.000
_cell.length_b   1.000
_cell.length_c   1.000
_cell.angle_alpha   90.00
_cell.angle_beta   90.00
_cell.angle_gamma   90.00
#
_symmetry.space_group_name_H-M   'P 1'
#
loop_
_entity.id
_entity.type
_entity.pdbx_description
1 polymer ?
#
loop_
_entity_poly.entity_id
_entity_poly.type
_entity_poly.pdbx_seq_one_letter_code
_entity_poly.pdbx_strand_id
1 'polypeptide(L)'
;MVPGGDAAELAAEGVYLKHDERYEAVDEFLTVWRRVLQGETVDFEGKHINVKRAQNFFPSVQKPYPPLYFGGSSPVAHELAAKHVDTYLTWGEPPAAVGEKIADVRARAAKHGRTVRFGVRLHVIVRETNEQAWVAANELIQYLDDETIAQAQANYATMDSEGQRRMAALHGGRRDQLEVSPNLWAGVGLVRGGAGTALVGDPQTVAARLQEYVDLGVDSFVLSGYPHLEEAYRFAELVFPLLPGKQAVTVNEVLTGGAFDVRAKAKQEETAV
;
A
#
# COMPACT_ATOMS: atom_id res chain seq x y z
N MET A 1 -3.67 -1.27 -8.42
CA MET A 1 -3.80 -0.33 -9.56
C MET A 1 -3.84 1.09 -9.01
N VAL A 2 -3.30 2.08 -9.73
CA VAL A 2 -3.39 3.50 -9.39
C VAL A 2 -3.48 4.31 -10.68
N PRO A 3 -4.21 5.44 -10.72
CA PRO A 3 -4.41 6.23 -11.94
C PRO A 3 -3.23 7.15 -12.32
N GLY A 4 -2.11 7.07 -11.58
CA GLY A 4 -0.98 7.99 -11.73
C GLY A 4 -1.19 9.31 -10.97
N GLY A 5 -0.12 9.95 -10.58
CA GLY A 5 -0.12 11.23 -9.84
C GLY A 5 0.97 12.20 -10.30
N ASP A 6 1.82 11.79 -11.23
CA ASP A 6 2.83 12.65 -11.84
C ASP A 6 2.36 13.10 -13.23
N ALA A 7 2.10 14.40 -13.36
CA ALA A 7 1.57 14.96 -14.60
C ALA A 7 2.58 14.90 -15.77
N ALA A 8 3.89 14.94 -15.47
CA ALA A 8 4.92 14.88 -16.49
C ALA A 8 5.07 13.44 -17.02
N GLU A 9 5.05 12.43 -16.14
CA GLU A 9 5.06 11.01 -16.54
C GLU A 9 3.81 10.69 -17.38
N LEU A 10 2.63 11.11 -16.93
CA LEU A 10 1.37 10.89 -17.65
C LEU A 10 1.39 11.52 -19.03
N ALA A 11 1.88 12.76 -19.15
CA ALA A 11 2.00 13.44 -20.44
C ALA A 11 3.00 12.75 -21.38
N ALA A 12 4.11 12.22 -20.84
CA ALA A 12 5.08 11.44 -21.62
C ALA A 12 4.48 10.13 -22.17
N GLU A 13 3.48 9.57 -21.49
CA GLU A 13 2.71 8.40 -21.93
C GLU A 13 1.48 8.75 -22.76
N GLY A 14 1.26 10.03 -23.08
CA GLY A 14 0.11 10.49 -23.87
C GLY A 14 -1.18 10.60 -23.09
N VAL A 15 -1.14 10.61 -21.76
CA VAL A 15 -2.31 10.74 -20.89
C VAL A 15 -2.43 12.17 -20.41
N TYR A 16 -3.48 12.86 -20.86
CA TYR A 16 -3.75 14.27 -20.56
C TYR A 16 -5.02 14.51 -19.74
N LEU A 17 -5.59 13.44 -19.19
CA LEU A 17 -6.79 13.52 -18.36
C LEU A 17 -6.49 14.24 -17.04
N LYS A 18 -7.42 15.07 -16.59
CA LYS A 18 -7.37 15.70 -15.27
C LYS A 18 -7.54 14.65 -14.15
N HIS A 19 -7.20 15.04 -12.93
CA HIS A 19 -7.26 14.15 -11.76
C HIS A 19 -8.54 13.30 -11.73
N ASP A 20 -9.71 13.91 -11.64
CA ASP A 20 -10.97 13.18 -11.49
C ASP A 20 -11.34 12.37 -12.73
N GLU A 21 -11.01 12.87 -13.93
CA GLU A 21 -11.23 12.15 -15.19
C GLU A 21 -10.41 10.85 -15.27
N ARG A 22 -9.20 10.83 -14.67
CA ARG A 22 -8.41 9.60 -14.57
C ARG A 22 -9.11 8.55 -13.69
N TYR A 23 -9.77 8.99 -12.60
CA TYR A 23 -10.56 8.10 -11.75
C TYR A 23 -11.83 7.61 -12.44
N GLU A 24 -12.50 8.46 -13.24
CA GLU A 24 -13.62 8.03 -14.09
C GLU A 24 -13.17 6.93 -15.07
N ALA A 25 -12.03 7.13 -15.74
CA ALA A 25 -11.49 6.13 -16.66
C ALA A 25 -11.13 4.81 -15.95
N VAL A 26 -10.60 4.87 -14.74
CA VAL A 26 -10.30 3.68 -13.92
C VAL A 26 -11.60 2.99 -13.45
N ASP A 27 -12.65 3.73 -13.12
CA ASP A 27 -13.95 3.19 -12.76
C ASP A 27 -14.56 2.35 -13.91
N GLU A 28 -14.55 2.89 -15.11
CA GLU A 28 -14.99 2.19 -16.33
C GLU A 28 -14.10 0.97 -16.63
N PHE A 29 -12.77 1.15 -16.53
CA PHE A 29 -11.83 0.06 -16.72
C PHE A 29 -12.07 -1.10 -15.74
N LEU A 30 -12.21 -0.83 -14.45
CA LEU A 30 -12.45 -1.86 -13.44
C LEU A 30 -13.82 -2.53 -13.62
N THR A 31 -14.80 -1.81 -14.10
CA THR A 31 -16.12 -2.37 -14.44
C THR A 31 -15.99 -3.43 -15.52
N VAL A 32 -15.29 -3.13 -16.62
CA VAL A 32 -15.05 -4.08 -17.71
C VAL A 32 -14.13 -5.21 -17.26
N TRP A 33 -13.02 -4.88 -16.64
CA TRP A 33 -11.96 -5.81 -16.23
C TRP A 33 -12.49 -6.93 -15.31
N ARG A 34 -13.28 -6.56 -14.29
CA ARG A 34 -13.87 -7.54 -13.35
C ARG A 34 -14.77 -8.52 -14.06
N ARG A 35 -15.64 -8.04 -14.94
CA ARG A 35 -16.58 -8.86 -15.69
C ARG A 35 -15.87 -9.83 -16.66
N VAL A 36 -14.87 -9.32 -17.36
CA VAL A 36 -14.05 -10.14 -18.27
C VAL A 36 -13.31 -11.23 -17.52
N LEU A 37 -12.73 -10.94 -16.34
CA LEU A 37 -12.05 -11.96 -15.53
C LEU A 37 -12.99 -12.96 -14.85
N GLN A 38 -14.27 -12.62 -14.69
CA GLN A 38 -15.30 -13.55 -14.25
C GLN A 38 -15.73 -14.53 -15.38
N GLY A 39 -15.28 -14.29 -16.59
CA GLY A 39 -15.58 -15.11 -17.77
C GLY A 39 -16.74 -14.60 -18.62
N GLU A 40 -17.19 -13.36 -18.37
CA GLU A 40 -18.21 -12.75 -19.21
C GLU A 40 -17.62 -12.30 -20.56
N THR A 41 -18.47 -12.32 -21.60
CA THR A 41 -18.23 -11.55 -22.83
C THR A 41 -18.90 -10.21 -22.66
N VAL A 42 -18.13 -9.13 -22.68
CA VAL A 42 -18.55 -7.79 -22.27
C VAL A 42 -18.67 -6.85 -23.47
N ASP A 43 -19.84 -6.28 -23.65
CA ASP A 43 -20.05 -5.05 -24.39
C ASP A 43 -20.18 -3.91 -23.39
N PHE A 44 -19.41 -2.84 -23.58
CA PHE A 44 -19.43 -1.67 -22.72
C PHE A 44 -19.15 -0.40 -23.55
N GLU A 45 -19.98 0.60 -23.36
CA GLU A 45 -19.86 1.92 -23.98
C GLU A 45 -19.87 2.97 -22.88
N GLY A 46 -18.67 3.49 -22.55
CA GLY A 46 -18.45 4.52 -21.55
C GLY A 46 -17.89 5.81 -22.18
N LYS A 47 -17.57 6.76 -21.32
CA LYS A 47 -16.93 8.02 -21.71
C LYS A 47 -15.47 7.81 -22.16
N HIS A 48 -14.77 6.92 -21.47
CA HIS A 48 -13.33 6.67 -21.63
C HIS A 48 -13.04 5.29 -22.23
N ILE A 49 -13.85 4.29 -21.92
CA ILE A 49 -13.66 2.90 -22.34
C ILE A 49 -14.81 2.46 -23.20
N ASN A 50 -14.48 1.97 -24.40
CA ASN A 50 -15.47 1.41 -25.34
C ASN A 50 -14.94 0.08 -25.84
N VAL A 51 -15.67 -1.00 -25.53
CA VAL A 51 -15.31 -2.35 -25.96
C VAL A 51 -16.51 -3.11 -26.49
N LYS A 52 -16.28 -3.97 -27.48
CA LYS A 52 -17.27 -4.89 -28.02
C LYS A 52 -16.74 -6.31 -27.94
N ARG A 53 -17.54 -7.22 -27.35
CA ARG A 53 -17.21 -8.62 -27.17
C ARG A 53 -15.85 -8.85 -26.50
N ALA A 54 -15.49 -7.98 -25.54
CA ALA A 54 -14.28 -8.17 -24.75
C ALA A 54 -14.41 -9.44 -23.92
N GLN A 55 -13.43 -10.32 -24.01
CA GLN A 55 -13.41 -11.59 -23.30
C GLN A 55 -11.99 -12.00 -22.95
N ASN A 56 -11.84 -12.79 -21.90
CA ASN A 56 -10.60 -13.41 -21.54
C ASN A 56 -10.57 -14.86 -22.06
N PHE A 57 -9.61 -15.19 -22.90
CA PHE A 57 -9.44 -16.56 -23.43
C PHE A 57 -8.96 -17.55 -22.36
N PHE A 58 -8.30 -17.05 -21.31
CA PHE A 58 -7.82 -17.85 -20.19
C PHE A 58 -8.52 -17.40 -18.92
N PRO A 59 -9.49 -18.18 -18.41
CA PRO A 59 -10.23 -17.81 -17.21
C PRO A 59 -9.28 -17.67 -16.01
N SER A 60 -9.60 -16.75 -15.12
CA SER A 60 -8.84 -16.58 -13.87
C SER A 60 -8.91 -17.87 -13.03
N VAL A 61 -7.77 -18.30 -12.50
CA VAL A 61 -7.68 -19.41 -11.53
C VAL A 61 -8.35 -19.01 -10.22
N GLN A 62 -8.04 -17.81 -9.73
CA GLN A 62 -8.70 -17.24 -8.55
C GLN A 62 -10.13 -16.80 -8.91
N LYS A 63 -11.09 -17.13 -8.05
CA LYS A 63 -12.51 -16.79 -8.25
C LYS A 63 -12.96 -15.77 -7.19
N PRO A 64 -13.78 -14.80 -7.59
CA PRO A 64 -14.26 -14.52 -8.96
C PRO A 64 -13.19 -13.96 -9.90
N TYR A 65 -12.12 -13.35 -9.35
CA TYR A 65 -10.92 -12.79 -10.00
C TYR A 65 -9.83 -12.60 -8.94
N PRO A 66 -8.57 -12.32 -9.32
CA PRO A 66 -7.51 -11.98 -8.34
C PRO A 66 -7.92 -10.77 -7.50
N PRO A 67 -7.71 -10.80 -6.16
CA PRO A 67 -8.08 -9.68 -5.29
C PRO A 67 -7.46 -8.36 -5.75
N LEU A 68 -8.26 -7.30 -5.77
CA LEU A 68 -7.87 -5.97 -6.20
C LEU A 68 -7.37 -5.15 -5.01
N TYR A 69 -6.16 -4.65 -5.14
CA TYR A 69 -5.55 -3.69 -4.23
C TYR A 69 -5.47 -2.32 -4.90
N PHE A 70 -5.85 -1.29 -4.18
CA PHE A 70 -5.83 0.08 -4.67
C PHE A 70 -5.47 1.05 -3.57
N GLY A 71 -4.70 2.10 -3.91
CA GLY A 71 -4.32 3.17 -3.01
C GLY A 71 -4.62 4.55 -3.60
N GLY A 72 -5.02 5.45 -2.76
CA GLY A 72 -5.29 6.85 -3.08
C GLY A 72 -5.95 7.55 -1.91
N SER A 73 -5.70 8.84 -1.72
CA SER A 73 -6.15 9.59 -0.53
C SER A 73 -7.16 10.69 -0.84
N SER A 74 -7.52 10.90 -2.11
CA SER A 74 -8.54 11.87 -2.49
C SER A 74 -9.95 11.30 -2.28
N PRO A 75 -10.99 12.16 -2.14
CA PRO A 75 -12.37 11.68 -2.00
C PRO A 75 -12.84 10.80 -3.15
N VAL A 76 -12.43 11.09 -4.39
CA VAL A 76 -12.74 10.26 -5.56
C VAL A 76 -12.02 8.92 -5.53
N ALA A 77 -10.79 8.87 -4.99
CA ALA A 77 -10.06 7.62 -4.77
C ALA A 77 -10.75 6.72 -3.73
N HIS A 78 -11.25 7.31 -2.64
CA HIS A 78 -12.01 6.58 -1.62
C HIS A 78 -13.32 6.01 -2.19
N GLU A 79 -14.00 6.78 -3.06
CA GLU A 79 -15.21 6.31 -3.74
C GLU A 79 -14.93 5.15 -4.70
N LEU A 80 -13.87 5.28 -5.51
CA LEU A 80 -13.42 4.20 -6.40
C LEU A 80 -13.05 2.93 -5.62
N ALA A 81 -12.31 3.08 -4.51
CA ALA A 81 -11.97 1.97 -3.64
C ALA A 81 -13.22 1.28 -3.07
N ALA A 82 -14.14 2.06 -2.54
CA ALA A 82 -15.40 1.56 -1.98
C ALA A 82 -16.23 0.77 -3.00
N LYS A 83 -16.25 1.21 -4.25
CA LYS A 83 -17.02 0.61 -5.33
C LYS A 83 -16.40 -0.68 -5.90
N HIS A 84 -15.07 -0.76 -6.01
CA HIS A 84 -14.44 -1.79 -6.83
C HIS A 84 -13.46 -2.71 -6.11
N VAL A 85 -12.72 -2.24 -5.09
CA VAL A 85 -11.55 -2.99 -4.61
C VAL A 85 -11.84 -3.90 -3.43
N ASP A 86 -10.98 -4.89 -3.25
CA ASP A 86 -11.07 -5.85 -2.14
C ASP A 86 -10.23 -5.38 -0.95
N THR A 87 -9.14 -4.66 -1.22
CA THR A 87 -8.28 -4.08 -0.18
C THR A 87 -7.89 -2.65 -0.55
N TYR A 88 -8.28 -1.70 0.30
CA TYR A 88 -7.80 -0.32 0.21
C TYR A 88 -6.46 -0.19 0.93
N LEU A 89 -5.45 0.32 0.22
CA LEU A 89 -4.12 0.60 0.76
C LEU A 89 -3.94 2.09 1.03
N THR A 90 -3.44 2.45 2.21
CA THR A 90 -2.98 3.81 2.50
C THR A 90 -1.51 3.80 2.87
N TRP A 91 -0.87 4.96 2.74
CA TRP A 91 0.47 5.16 3.30
C TRP A 91 0.38 5.36 4.81
N GLY A 92 1.47 5.05 5.52
CA GLY A 92 1.56 5.12 6.97
C GLY A 92 1.61 6.56 7.47
N GLU A 93 0.46 7.16 7.63
CA GLU A 93 0.26 8.39 8.40
C GLU A 93 0.11 8.04 9.89
N PRO A 94 0.12 9.02 10.80
CA PRO A 94 -0.22 8.77 12.20
C PRO A 94 -1.51 7.95 12.34
N PRO A 95 -1.64 7.05 13.33
CA PRO A 95 -2.78 6.13 13.46
C PRO A 95 -4.14 6.81 13.38
N ALA A 96 -4.32 7.99 13.99
CA ALA A 96 -5.57 8.75 13.92
C ALA A 96 -5.96 9.11 12.47
N ALA A 97 -5.01 9.59 11.65
CA ALA A 97 -5.26 9.95 10.26
C ALA A 97 -5.57 8.72 9.38
N VAL A 98 -4.94 7.58 9.66
CA VAL A 98 -5.28 6.31 9.00
C VAL A 98 -6.69 5.86 9.40
N GLY A 99 -7.06 6.00 10.68
CA GLY A 99 -8.39 5.69 11.19
C GLY A 99 -9.50 6.49 10.49
N GLU A 100 -9.28 7.79 10.25
CA GLU A 100 -10.21 8.65 9.49
C GLU A 100 -10.44 8.13 8.06
N LYS A 101 -9.38 7.75 7.36
CA LYS A 101 -9.48 7.18 6.00
C LYS A 101 -10.23 5.85 5.99
N ILE A 102 -9.93 4.98 6.96
CA ILE A 102 -10.63 3.70 7.12
C ILE A 102 -12.12 3.93 7.35
N ALA A 103 -12.48 4.86 8.20
CA ALA A 103 -13.86 5.20 8.50
C ALA A 103 -14.60 5.73 7.26
N ASP A 104 -13.97 6.63 6.48
CA ASP A 104 -14.58 7.19 5.27
C ASP A 104 -14.77 6.12 4.19
N VAL A 105 -13.73 5.32 3.88
CA VAL A 105 -13.85 4.25 2.87
C VAL A 105 -14.86 3.19 3.30
N ARG A 106 -14.89 2.82 4.58
CA ARG A 106 -15.88 1.87 5.12
C ARG A 106 -17.30 2.38 4.98
N ALA A 107 -17.54 3.65 5.30
CA ALA A 107 -18.85 4.28 5.16
C ALA A 107 -19.33 4.36 3.71
N ARG A 108 -18.42 4.64 2.77
CA ARG A 108 -18.72 4.62 1.33
C ARG A 108 -19.00 3.20 0.84
N ALA A 109 -18.17 2.22 1.22
CA ALA A 109 -18.36 0.82 0.83
C ALA A 109 -19.72 0.27 1.30
N ALA A 110 -20.16 0.65 2.50
CA ALA A 110 -21.48 0.27 3.01
C ALA A 110 -22.63 0.77 2.12
N LYS A 111 -22.51 1.95 1.50
CA LYS A 111 -23.51 2.46 0.53
C LYS A 111 -23.60 1.61 -0.74
N HIS A 112 -22.50 0.95 -1.09
CA HIS A 112 -22.44 0.00 -2.21
C HIS A 112 -22.76 -1.45 -1.80
N GLY A 113 -23.18 -1.68 -0.55
CA GLY A 113 -23.43 -3.03 -0.02
C GLY A 113 -22.16 -3.90 0.05
N ARG A 114 -20.96 -3.27 0.20
CA ARG A 114 -19.68 -3.95 0.16
C ARG A 114 -18.90 -3.81 1.48
N THR A 115 -18.04 -4.77 1.71
CA THR A 115 -16.99 -4.73 2.74
C THR A 115 -15.64 -4.65 2.04
N VAL A 116 -14.77 -3.77 2.52
CA VAL A 116 -13.40 -3.57 2.01
C VAL A 116 -12.43 -3.84 3.14
N ARG A 117 -11.36 -4.57 2.87
CA ARG A 117 -10.23 -4.75 3.78
C ARG A 117 -9.28 -3.56 3.70
N PHE A 118 -8.41 -3.42 4.70
CA PHE A 118 -7.51 -2.27 4.80
C PHE A 118 -6.07 -2.71 4.93
N GLY A 119 -5.18 -2.01 4.24
CA GLY A 119 -3.75 -2.22 4.35
C GLY A 119 -2.99 -0.91 4.48
N VAL A 120 -1.84 -0.96 5.15
CA VAL A 120 -0.95 0.18 5.32
C VAL A 120 0.43 -0.13 4.78
N ARG A 121 1.00 0.83 4.04
CA ARG A 121 2.38 0.77 3.58
C ARG A 121 3.26 1.66 4.45
N LEU A 122 4.29 1.05 5.06
CA LEU A 122 5.26 1.67 5.94
C LEU A 122 6.67 1.19 5.59
N HIS A 123 7.67 1.97 5.97
CA HIS A 123 9.00 1.44 6.20
C HIS A 123 9.16 1.00 7.65
N VAL A 124 10.17 0.18 7.90
CA VAL A 124 10.56 -0.26 9.24
C VAL A 124 12.07 -0.12 9.42
N ILE A 125 12.48 0.26 10.62
CA ILE A 125 13.88 0.31 11.04
C ILE A 125 13.93 -0.35 12.41
N VAL A 126 14.27 -1.64 12.45
CA VAL A 126 14.24 -2.46 13.67
C VAL A 126 15.67 -2.78 14.08
N ARG A 127 16.00 -2.53 15.34
CA ARG A 127 17.27 -2.93 15.98
C ARG A 127 16.98 -3.55 17.33
N GLU A 128 17.99 -4.12 17.94
CA GLU A 128 17.86 -4.79 19.25
C GLU A 128 17.40 -3.82 20.35
N THR A 129 17.79 -2.55 20.27
CA THR A 129 17.33 -1.51 21.17
C THR A 129 16.77 -0.29 20.43
N ASN A 130 15.95 0.48 21.13
CA ASN A 130 15.35 1.71 20.61
C ASN A 130 16.43 2.71 20.18
N GLU A 131 17.47 2.88 21.00
CA GLU A 131 18.58 3.80 20.71
C GLU A 131 19.30 3.43 19.41
N GLN A 132 19.60 2.14 19.22
CA GLN A 132 20.23 1.64 17.99
C GLN A 132 19.33 1.87 16.75
N ALA A 133 18.02 1.69 16.88
CA ALA A 133 17.09 1.94 15.80
C ALA A 133 17.05 3.42 15.40
N TRP A 134 17.04 4.33 16.36
CA TRP A 134 17.10 5.78 16.11
C TRP A 134 18.45 6.24 15.53
N VAL A 135 19.56 5.65 15.96
CA VAL A 135 20.87 5.87 15.32
C VAL A 135 20.81 5.47 13.85
N ALA A 136 20.30 4.27 13.54
CA ALA A 136 20.17 3.80 12.17
C ALA A 136 19.23 4.68 11.32
N ALA A 137 18.15 5.21 11.89
CA ALA A 137 17.25 6.15 11.20
C ALA A 137 17.98 7.45 10.84
N ASN A 138 18.76 8.02 11.78
CA ASN A 138 19.53 9.22 11.55
C ASN A 138 20.68 9.02 10.55
N GLU A 139 21.32 7.85 10.55
CA GLU A 139 22.35 7.49 9.56
C GLU A 139 21.83 7.49 8.13
N LEU A 140 20.55 7.10 7.90
CA LEU A 140 19.95 7.10 6.55
C LEU A 140 19.89 8.50 5.92
N ILE A 141 19.83 9.55 6.73
CA ILE A 141 19.71 10.94 6.23
C ILE A 141 20.92 11.82 6.56
N GLN A 142 22.00 11.26 7.12
CA GLN A 142 23.15 12.02 7.61
C GLN A 142 23.87 12.84 6.52
N TYR A 143 23.81 12.37 5.28
CA TYR A 143 24.44 13.01 4.12
C TYR A 143 23.48 13.85 3.28
N LEU A 144 22.21 13.96 3.67
CA LEU A 144 21.27 14.84 2.98
C LEU A 144 21.56 16.29 3.34
N ASP A 145 21.72 17.13 2.33
CA ASP A 145 21.78 18.57 2.50
C ASP A 145 20.40 19.22 2.27
N ASP A 146 20.28 20.48 2.68
CA ASP A 146 19.01 21.20 2.61
C ASP A 146 18.62 21.53 1.16
N GLU A 147 19.58 21.66 0.24
CA GLU A 147 19.32 21.91 -1.18
C GLU A 147 18.69 20.68 -1.84
N THR A 148 19.23 19.49 -1.58
CA THR A 148 18.66 18.21 -2.04
C THR A 148 17.23 18.01 -1.54
N ILE A 149 16.99 18.30 -0.26
CA ILE A 149 15.66 18.23 0.33
C ILE A 149 14.72 19.23 -0.34
N ALA A 150 15.12 20.49 -0.47
CA ALA A 150 14.29 21.53 -1.09
C ALA A 150 13.93 21.18 -2.53
N GLN A 151 14.88 20.68 -3.32
CA GLN A 151 14.63 20.24 -4.69
C GLN A 151 13.64 19.08 -4.75
N ALA A 152 13.78 18.08 -3.88
CA ALA A 152 12.85 16.95 -3.82
C ALA A 152 11.43 17.42 -3.44
N GLN A 153 11.30 18.28 -2.42
CA GLN A 153 10.02 18.82 -2.01
C GLN A 153 9.37 19.70 -3.10
N ALA A 154 10.17 20.49 -3.83
CA ALA A 154 9.66 21.26 -4.98
C ALA A 154 9.09 20.33 -6.07
N ASN A 155 9.76 19.22 -6.37
CA ASN A 155 9.26 18.23 -7.32
C ASN A 155 7.95 17.58 -6.83
N TYR A 156 7.85 17.23 -5.53
CA TYR A 156 6.63 16.64 -4.98
C TYR A 156 5.44 17.60 -4.96
N ALA A 157 5.71 18.89 -4.81
CA ALA A 157 4.66 19.92 -4.87
C ALA A 157 4.00 20.05 -6.26
N THR A 158 4.67 19.60 -7.33
CA THR A 158 4.09 19.58 -8.68
C THR A 158 3.21 18.37 -8.95
N MET A 159 3.25 17.35 -8.07
CA MET A 159 2.47 16.13 -8.26
C MET A 159 0.99 16.36 -7.97
N ASP A 160 0.14 15.85 -8.85
CA ASP A 160 -1.31 15.82 -8.68
C ASP A 160 -1.72 14.60 -7.82
N SER A 161 -1.22 14.59 -6.57
CA SER A 161 -1.38 13.48 -5.63
C SER A 161 -1.68 13.96 -4.21
N GLU A 162 -2.90 13.76 -3.76
CA GLU A 162 -3.30 14.04 -2.38
C GLU A 162 -2.46 13.25 -1.36
N GLY A 163 -2.13 11.99 -1.66
CA GLY A 163 -1.27 11.18 -0.82
C GLY A 163 0.12 11.79 -0.65
N GLN A 164 0.74 12.27 -1.73
CA GLN A 164 2.06 12.91 -1.68
C GLN A 164 2.00 14.22 -0.89
N ARG A 165 0.96 15.03 -1.12
CA ARG A 165 0.75 16.28 -0.36
C ARG A 165 0.65 16.02 1.15
N ARG A 166 -0.10 14.98 1.54
CA ARG A 166 -0.26 14.58 2.95
C ARG A 166 1.04 14.09 3.56
N MET A 167 1.83 13.27 2.83
CA MET A 167 3.15 12.83 3.30
C MET A 167 4.12 14.00 3.49
N ALA A 168 4.21 14.91 2.51
CA ALA A 168 5.06 16.09 2.62
C ALA A 168 4.68 17.01 3.79
N ALA A 169 3.37 17.11 4.09
CA ALA A 169 2.87 17.91 5.21
C ALA A 169 3.30 17.37 6.59
N LEU A 170 3.64 16.08 6.72
CA LEU A 170 4.06 15.50 7.99
C LEU A 170 5.38 16.10 8.51
N HIS A 171 6.31 16.40 7.62
CA HIS A 171 7.64 16.95 7.99
C HIS A 171 7.89 18.37 7.48
N GLY A 172 7.09 18.85 6.50
CA GLY A 172 7.25 20.19 5.92
C GLY A 172 8.64 20.47 5.33
N GLY A 173 9.38 19.45 4.89
CA GLY A 173 10.76 19.57 4.42
C GLY A 173 11.80 19.77 5.52
N ARG A 174 11.44 19.67 6.79
CA ARG A 174 12.29 19.96 7.95
C ARG A 174 12.90 18.69 8.52
N ARG A 175 14.16 18.76 8.95
CA ARG A 175 14.89 17.64 9.57
C ARG A 175 14.79 17.58 11.10
N ASP A 176 14.29 18.61 11.73
CA ASP A 176 14.24 18.77 13.18
C ASP A 176 12.95 18.24 13.83
N GLN A 177 11.96 17.82 13.03
CA GLN A 177 10.67 17.32 13.50
C GLN A 177 10.24 16.12 12.65
N LEU A 178 11.01 15.05 12.69
CA LEU A 178 10.74 13.86 11.86
C LEU A 178 9.96 12.77 12.58
N GLU A 179 9.93 12.75 13.90
CA GLU A 179 9.03 11.88 14.66
C GLU A 179 7.64 12.54 14.71
N VAL A 180 6.75 12.09 13.84
CA VAL A 180 5.41 12.68 13.61
C VAL A 180 4.29 12.04 14.43
N SER A 181 4.61 10.93 15.05
CA SER A 181 3.82 10.18 16.04
C SER A 181 4.80 9.28 16.79
N PRO A 182 4.49 8.73 17.96
CA PRO A 182 5.43 7.88 18.69
C PRO A 182 6.01 6.78 17.81
N ASN A 183 7.33 6.78 17.65
CA ASN A 183 8.11 5.85 16.81
C ASN A 183 7.77 5.85 15.32
N LEU A 184 6.99 6.81 14.83
CA LEU A 184 6.69 7.02 13.42
C LEU A 184 7.55 8.17 12.88
N TRP A 185 8.57 7.83 12.12
CA TRP A 185 9.58 8.73 11.58
C TRP A 185 9.31 9.04 10.11
N ALA A 186 9.29 10.32 9.73
CA ALA A 186 8.99 10.78 8.39
C ALA A 186 10.23 11.08 7.53
N GLY A 187 11.43 10.69 7.97
CA GLY A 187 12.69 11.04 7.31
C GLY A 187 12.86 10.47 5.91
N VAL A 188 12.26 9.32 5.61
CA VAL A 188 12.27 8.75 4.25
C VAL A 188 11.61 9.71 3.26
N GLY A 189 10.53 10.39 3.67
CA GLY A 189 9.76 11.32 2.86
C GLY A 189 10.48 12.61 2.48
N LEU A 190 11.63 12.92 3.11
CA LEU A 190 12.40 14.12 2.78
C LEU A 190 12.85 14.15 1.31
N VAL A 191 13.28 13.02 0.78
CA VAL A 191 13.84 12.91 -0.58
C VAL A 191 13.26 11.75 -1.40
N ARG A 192 12.30 11.00 -0.85
CA ARG A 192 11.64 9.89 -1.54
C ARG A 192 10.13 10.09 -1.59
N GLY A 193 9.59 10.14 -2.80
CA GLY A 193 8.14 10.15 -3.03
C GLY A 193 7.46 8.84 -2.63
N GLY A 194 6.18 8.91 -2.34
CA GLY A 194 5.36 7.78 -1.92
C GLY A 194 5.29 7.63 -0.40
N ALA A 195 5.22 6.40 0.11
CA ALA A 195 5.22 6.14 1.55
C ALA A 195 6.53 6.62 2.17
N GLY A 196 6.48 7.70 2.92
CA GLY A 196 7.65 8.41 3.43
C GLY A 196 7.92 8.22 4.93
N THR A 197 7.15 7.35 5.60
CA THR A 197 7.25 7.10 7.04
C THR A 197 7.81 5.73 7.35
N ALA A 198 8.51 5.61 8.47
CA ALA A 198 9.04 4.37 9.01
C ALA A 198 8.65 4.20 10.49
N LEU A 199 8.31 2.98 10.89
CA LEU A 199 8.30 2.61 12.30
C LEU A 199 9.73 2.32 12.75
N VAL A 200 10.18 3.04 13.77
CA VAL A 200 11.55 2.98 14.30
C VAL A 200 11.53 2.51 15.74
N GLY A 201 12.26 1.47 16.06
CA GLY A 201 12.35 1.02 17.44
C GLY A 201 12.92 -0.39 17.63
N ASP A 202 12.91 -0.82 18.89
CA ASP A 202 13.14 -2.21 19.23
C ASP A 202 11.95 -3.09 18.78
N PRO A 203 12.09 -4.43 18.80
CA PRO A 203 11.07 -5.33 18.29
C PRO A 203 9.71 -5.19 19.00
N GLN A 204 9.70 -5.00 20.32
CA GLN A 204 8.49 -4.86 21.12
C GLN A 204 7.78 -3.54 20.79
N THR A 205 8.54 -2.47 20.65
CA THR A 205 8.03 -1.15 20.27
C THR A 205 7.41 -1.20 18.88
N VAL A 206 8.10 -1.77 17.89
CA VAL A 206 7.58 -1.87 16.52
C VAL A 206 6.33 -2.75 16.47
N ALA A 207 6.32 -3.89 17.17
CA ALA A 207 5.13 -4.75 17.26
C ALA A 207 3.93 -4.01 17.89
N ALA A 208 4.16 -3.25 18.97
CA ALA A 208 3.11 -2.45 19.61
C ALA A 208 2.56 -1.35 18.69
N ARG A 209 3.42 -0.66 17.93
CA ARG A 209 2.99 0.35 16.95
C ARG A 209 2.19 -0.26 15.80
N LEU A 210 2.57 -1.44 15.31
CA LEU A 210 1.78 -2.18 14.31
C LEU A 210 0.40 -2.56 14.85
N GLN A 211 0.32 -2.96 16.13
CA GLN A 211 -0.94 -3.33 16.77
C GLN A 211 -1.92 -2.14 16.81
N GLU A 212 -1.45 -0.91 16.96
CA GLU A 212 -2.33 0.27 16.91
C GLU A 212 -3.07 0.39 15.58
N TYR A 213 -2.42 0.10 14.46
CA TYR A 213 -3.09 0.07 13.17
C TYR A 213 -4.04 -1.13 13.03
N VAL A 214 -3.68 -2.30 13.57
CA VAL A 214 -4.57 -3.47 13.62
C VAL A 214 -5.85 -3.15 14.38
N ASP A 215 -5.74 -2.46 15.51
CA ASP A 215 -6.90 -2.06 16.35
C ASP A 215 -7.84 -1.09 15.61
N LEU A 216 -7.35 -0.33 14.63
CA LEU A 216 -8.16 0.49 13.72
C LEU A 216 -8.84 -0.33 12.60
N GLY A 217 -8.47 -1.60 12.45
CA GLY A 217 -9.00 -2.50 11.44
C GLY A 217 -8.12 -2.67 10.20
N VAL A 218 -6.80 -2.44 10.33
CA VAL A 218 -5.83 -2.80 9.29
C VAL A 218 -5.59 -4.31 9.31
N ASP A 219 -5.79 -4.96 8.17
CA ASP A 219 -5.64 -6.40 7.98
C ASP A 219 -4.26 -6.79 7.43
N SER A 220 -3.57 -5.85 6.77
CA SER A 220 -2.33 -6.15 6.06
C SER A 220 -1.34 -4.98 6.07
N PHE A 221 -0.07 -5.34 6.07
CA PHE A 221 1.02 -4.37 5.99
C PHE A 221 1.92 -4.66 4.79
N VAL A 222 2.29 -3.61 4.07
CA VAL A 222 3.34 -3.64 3.04
C VAL A 222 4.54 -2.95 3.65
N LEU A 223 5.47 -3.74 4.16
CA LEU A 223 6.65 -3.23 4.85
C LEU A 223 7.86 -3.21 3.92
N SER A 224 8.68 -2.20 4.04
CA SER A 224 9.96 -2.08 3.37
C SER A 224 11.00 -1.43 4.28
N GLY A 225 12.25 -1.43 3.87
CA GLY A 225 13.33 -0.82 4.66
C GLY A 225 14.53 -0.51 3.78
N TYR A 226 15.56 0.08 4.35
CA TYR A 226 16.82 0.38 3.69
C TYR A 226 17.99 -0.07 4.54
N PRO A 227 18.84 -1.00 4.04
CA PRO A 227 18.68 -1.78 2.79
C PRO A 227 17.50 -2.76 2.88
N HIS A 228 16.85 -3.03 1.74
CA HIS A 228 15.60 -3.81 1.72
C HIS A 228 15.74 -5.22 2.25
N LEU A 229 16.79 -5.93 1.84
CA LEU A 229 17.00 -7.33 2.19
C LEU A 229 17.30 -7.50 3.68
N GLU A 230 18.21 -6.72 4.19
CA GLU A 230 18.65 -6.76 5.59
C GLU A 230 17.50 -6.38 6.54
N GLU A 231 16.72 -5.36 6.20
CA GLU A 231 15.56 -5.00 7.02
C GLU A 231 14.45 -6.06 6.97
N ALA A 232 14.28 -6.76 5.84
CA ALA A 232 13.34 -7.86 5.76
C ALA A 232 13.75 -9.03 6.68
N TYR A 233 15.04 -9.39 6.72
CA TYR A 233 15.55 -10.41 7.65
C TYR A 233 15.40 -9.97 9.11
N ARG A 234 15.82 -8.73 9.45
CA ARG A 234 15.69 -8.21 10.81
C ARG A 234 14.23 -8.21 11.29
N PHE A 235 13.31 -7.77 10.43
CA PHE A 235 11.90 -7.77 10.77
C PHE A 235 11.38 -9.21 10.99
N ALA A 236 11.75 -10.14 10.09
CA ALA A 236 11.33 -11.53 10.21
C ALA A 236 11.87 -12.21 11.48
N GLU A 237 13.13 -11.98 11.82
CA GLU A 237 13.78 -12.58 12.96
C GLU A 237 13.35 -11.95 14.30
N LEU A 238 13.20 -10.63 14.32
CA LEU A 238 13.01 -9.89 15.58
C LEU A 238 11.53 -9.59 15.88
N VAL A 239 10.70 -9.30 14.85
CA VAL A 239 9.32 -8.82 15.05
C VAL A 239 8.28 -9.91 14.79
N PHE A 240 8.43 -10.75 13.77
CA PHE A 240 7.44 -11.81 13.48
C PHE A 240 7.11 -12.70 14.69
N PRO A 241 8.07 -13.12 15.54
CA PRO A 241 7.76 -13.92 16.72
C PRO A 241 6.84 -13.23 17.73
N LEU A 242 6.76 -11.90 17.69
CA LEU A 242 5.96 -11.09 18.60
C LEU A 242 4.55 -10.82 18.07
N LEU A 243 4.29 -11.07 16.77
CA LEU A 243 3.00 -10.77 16.18
C LEU A 243 1.99 -11.90 16.44
N PRO A 244 0.74 -11.57 16.86
CA PRO A 244 -0.29 -12.57 17.11
C PRO A 244 -0.57 -13.47 15.89
N GLY A 245 -0.69 -14.77 16.11
CA GLY A 245 -1.06 -15.74 15.07
C GLY A 245 0.02 -16.06 14.03
N LYS A 246 1.24 -15.57 14.21
CA LYS A 246 2.41 -15.96 13.39
C LYS A 246 3.24 -16.98 14.14
N GLN A 247 3.14 -18.24 13.77
CA GLN A 247 4.22 -19.20 14.08
C GLN A 247 5.42 -18.84 13.22
N ALA A 248 6.63 -18.99 13.75
CA ALA A 248 7.84 -18.84 12.97
C ALA A 248 7.78 -19.83 11.79
N VAL A 249 7.58 -19.28 10.58
CA VAL A 249 7.59 -20.09 9.36
C VAL A 249 9.05 -20.36 9.05
N THR A 250 9.48 -21.60 9.13
CA THR A 250 10.85 -21.96 8.73
C THR A 250 11.02 -21.77 7.24
N VAL A 251 12.25 -21.46 6.78
CA VAL A 251 12.55 -21.29 5.37
C VAL A 251 12.09 -22.50 4.53
N ASN A 252 12.13 -23.70 5.10
CA ASN A 252 11.61 -24.90 4.46
C ASN A 252 10.08 -24.89 4.28
N GLU A 253 9.32 -24.33 5.21
CA GLU A 253 7.86 -24.19 5.06
C GLU A 253 7.47 -23.14 4.01
N VAL A 254 8.26 -22.08 3.87
CA VAL A 254 8.08 -21.08 2.79
C VAL A 254 8.36 -21.70 1.43
N LEU A 255 9.38 -22.57 1.32
CA LEU A 255 9.77 -23.20 0.05
C LEU A 255 8.91 -24.41 -0.30
N THR A 256 8.30 -25.09 0.68
CA THR A 256 7.61 -26.37 0.49
C THR A 256 6.11 -26.36 0.73
N GLY A 257 5.53 -25.33 1.34
CA GLY A 257 4.11 -25.36 1.75
C GLY A 257 3.42 -24.01 1.86
N GLY A 258 4.01 -22.93 1.36
CA GLY A 258 3.39 -21.62 1.37
C GLY A 258 2.26 -21.47 0.34
N ALA A 259 1.56 -20.33 0.36
CA ALA A 259 0.43 -20.00 -0.50
C ALA A 259 0.70 -20.12 -2.03
N PHE A 260 1.93 -20.44 -2.42
CA PHE A 260 2.38 -20.65 -3.80
C PHE A 260 2.65 -22.12 -4.16
N ASP A 261 2.47 -23.08 -3.25
CA ASP A 261 2.67 -24.48 -3.60
C ASP A 261 1.46 -25.03 -4.36
N VAL A 262 1.53 -24.92 -5.67
CA VAL A 262 0.55 -25.53 -6.61
C VAL A 262 0.56 -27.06 -6.52
N ARG A 263 1.62 -27.69 -5.97
CA ARG A 263 1.75 -29.16 -5.85
C ARG A 263 1.03 -29.72 -4.66
N ALA A 264 0.85 -28.97 -3.58
CA ALA A 264 0.12 -29.42 -2.39
C ALA A 264 -1.38 -29.60 -2.65
N LYS A 265 -1.99 -28.80 -3.56
CA LYS A 265 -3.39 -28.97 -3.96
C LYS A 265 -3.64 -30.22 -4.80
N ALA A 266 -2.72 -30.58 -5.69
CA ALA A 266 -2.87 -31.79 -6.53
C ALA A 266 -2.86 -33.09 -5.69
N LYS A 267 -2.09 -33.11 -4.59
CA LYS A 267 -2.07 -34.29 -3.68
C LYS A 267 -3.31 -34.45 -2.80
N GLN A 268 -4.04 -33.36 -2.51
CA GLN A 268 -5.28 -33.45 -1.75
C GLN A 268 -6.46 -33.93 -2.61
N GLU A 269 -6.43 -33.71 -3.91
CA GLU A 269 -7.45 -34.20 -4.84
C GLU A 269 -7.25 -35.68 -5.20
N GLU A 270 -6.01 -36.19 -5.18
CA GLU A 270 -5.74 -37.63 -5.40
C GLU A 270 -6.07 -38.53 -4.20
N THR A 271 -6.18 -37.97 -2.99
CA THR A 271 -6.53 -38.72 -1.78
C THR A 271 -8.03 -38.68 -1.45
N ALA A 272 -8.83 -38.00 -2.27
CA ALA A 272 -10.28 -37.83 -2.08
C ALA A 272 -11.13 -38.61 -3.12
N VAL A 273 -10.52 -39.61 -3.82
CA VAL A 273 -11.22 -40.53 -4.74
C VAL A 273 -11.20 -41.95 -4.16
#